data_81f97dc842cc3af8418bfebfdfc4863f
#
_entry.id   81f97dc842cc3af8418bfebfdfc4863f
#
_cell.length_a   1.000
_cell.length_b   1.000
_cell.length_c   1.000
_cell.angle_alpha   90.00
_cell.angle_beta   90.00
_cell.angle_gamma   90.00
#
_symmetry.space_group_name_H-M   'P 1'
#
loop_
_entity.id
_entity.type
_entity.pdbx_description
1 polymer ?
#
loop_
_entity_poly.entity_id
_entity_poly.type
_entity_poly.pdbx_seq_one_letter_code
_entity_poly.pdbx_strand_id
1 'polypeptide(L)'
;MRAMIQCMHENKYQNLTFPSKEKELNILCDSLGVVNTAKTEVEIGTVHNDERLSTLLSHQTVNLDELNFLMKRLDSFNQNELATFFAAAYAEKAETMTELINLSFNTHCYSLVADFSDLNAVGKQMYLTEQIGVSTEDFESLDGQKYFEKMIAENPNPMITPYGVVYRNSNEIVQTYDGRNFPYYQYENTPITLLLSAQNRCEYLYLPIKQSELNKALERLGAESLVEIHWQVEEHNIPDNLADMVVKNQSDMYALNQ
;
A
#
# COMPACT_ATOMS: atom_id res chain seq x y z
N MET A 1 -0.29 -9.61 -5.84
CA MET A 1 0.51 -10.67 -5.16
C MET A 1 -0.23 -11.17 -3.93
N ARG A 2 -0.41 -12.49 -3.78
CA ARG A 2 -1.08 -13.08 -2.60
C ARG A 2 -0.19 -14.09 -1.94
N ALA A 3 -0.15 -14.09 -0.61
CA ALA A 3 0.66 -15.00 0.17
C ALA A 3 -0.10 -15.53 1.38
N MET A 4 0.10 -16.80 1.72
CA MET A 4 -0.37 -17.36 2.98
C MET A 4 0.69 -17.11 4.05
N ILE A 5 0.30 -16.42 5.11
CA ILE A 5 1.18 -15.96 6.17
C ILE A 5 0.72 -16.56 7.50
N GLN A 6 1.66 -17.16 8.24
CA GLN A 6 1.44 -17.59 9.60
C GLN A 6 1.62 -16.40 10.55
N CYS A 7 0.55 -16.05 11.26
CA CYS A 7 0.56 -15.02 12.29
C CYS A 7 0.54 -15.67 13.67
N MET A 8 1.33 -15.16 14.60
CA MET A 8 1.50 -15.70 15.95
C MET A 8 1.28 -14.61 17.00
N HIS A 9 0.57 -14.96 18.07
CA HIS A 9 0.36 -14.11 19.25
C HIS A 9 0.16 -14.97 20.49
N GLU A 10 0.90 -14.72 21.58
CA GLU A 10 0.79 -15.42 22.88
C GLU A 10 0.75 -16.95 22.76
N ASN A 11 1.66 -17.59 22.05
CA ASN A 11 1.71 -19.04 21.80
C ASN A 11 0.56 -19.61 20.94
N LYS A 12 -0.29 -18.79 20.36
CA LYS A 12 -1.26 -19.19 19.34
C LYS A 12 -0.73 -18.85 17.97
N TYR A 13 -1.08 -19.65 16.98
CA TYR A 13 -0.73 -19.37 15.58
C TYR A 13 -1.91 -19.70 14.66
N GLN A 14 -2.02 -18.96 13.59
CA GLN A 14 -3.03 -19.15 12.56
C GLN A 14 -2.48 -18.72 11.22
N ASN A 15 -2.84 -19.44 10.16
CA ASN A 15 -2.52 -19.07 8.79
C ASN A 15 -3.67 -18.30 8.15
N LEU A 16 -3.33 -17.23 7.43
CA LEU A 16 -4.28 -16.47 6.63
C LEU A 16 -3.66 -16.06 5.29
N THR A 17 -4.46 -16.05 4.25
CA THR A 17 -4.02 -15.54 2.93
C THR A 17 -4.26 -14.04 2.86
N PHE A 18 -3.20 -13.27 2.63
CA PHE A 18 -3.23 -11.82 2.44
C PHE A 18 -3.10 -11.45 0.96
N PRO A 19 -3.74 -10.35 0.51
CA PRO A 19 -4.66 -9.52 1.27
C PRO A 19 -5.96 -10.24 1.59
N SER A 20 -6.50 -9.93 2.76
CA SER A 20 -7.72 -10.55 3.30
C SER A 20 -8.84 -9.56 3.47
N LYS A 21 -10.08 -10.07 3.47
CA LYS A 21 -11.26 -9.28 3.81
C LYS A 21 -11.38 -9.11 5.32
N GLU A 22 -12.01 -8.02 5.74
CA GLU A 22 -12.21 -7.69 7.16
C GLU A 22 -12.81 -8.85 7.98
N LYS A 23 -13.76 -9.62 7.40
CA LYS A 23 -14.33 -10.78 8.07
C LYS A 23 -13.28 -11.85 8.42
N GLU A 24 -12.32 -12.08 7.54
CA GLU A 24 -11.26 -13.09 7.72
C GLU A 24 -10.22 -12.59 8.73
N LEU A 25 -9.90 -11.30 8.70
CA LEU A 25 -9.04 -10.66 9.70
C LEU A 25 -9.65 -10.75 11.10
N ASN A 26 -10.95 -10.51 11.25
CA ASN A 26 -11.64 -10.63 12.54
C ASN A 26 -11.60 -12.09 13.05
N ILE A 27 -11.81 -13.09 12.19
CA ILE A 27 -11.68 -14.50 12.56
C ILE A 27 -10.24 -14.82 12.99
N LEU A 28 -9.24 -14.30 12.28
CA LEU A 28 -7.84 -14.45 12.66
C LEU A 28 -7.58 -13.86 14.05
N CYS A 29 -8.04 -12.61 14.28
CA CYS A 29 -7.88 -11.93 15.55
C CYS A 29 -8.52 -12.71 16.71
N ASP A 30 -9.76 -13.18 16.52
CA ASP A 30 -10.46 -14.00 17.52
C ASP A 30 -9.68 -15.28 17.84
N SER A 31 -9.15 -15.96 16.82
CA SER A 31 -8.37 -17.19 16.98
C SER A 31 -7.05 -16.97 17.73
N LEU A 32 -6.41 -15.84 17.51
CA LEU A 32 -5.18 -15.43 18.19
C LEU A 32 -5.43 -14.81 19.57
N GLY A 33 -6.69 -14.45 19.89
CA GLY A 33 -7.04 -13.74 21.12
C GLY A 33 -6.68 -12.25 21.08
N VAL A 34 -6.57 -11.67 19.88
CA VAL A 34 -6.30 -10.24 19.66
C VAL A 34 -7.61 -9.46 19.76
N VAL A 35 -7.74 -8.59 20.74
CA VAL A 35 -8.98 -7.83 21.00
C VAL A 35 -8.97 -6.49 20.29
N ASN A 36 -7.80 -5.85 20.21
CA ASN A 36 -7.64 -4.52 19.60
C ASN A 36 -6.67 -4.61 18.43
N THR A 37 -7.22 -4.72 17.22
CA THR A 37 -6.44 -4.91 16.00
C THR A 37 -5.69 -3.64 15.55
N ALA A 38 -6.17 -2.46 15.95
CA ALA A 38 -5.50 -1.20 15.59
C ALA A 38 -4.20 -0.95 16.35
N LYS A 39 -4.00 -1.64 17.49
CA LYS A 39 -2.82 -1.48 18.36
C LYS A 39 -2.04 -2.76 18.62
N THR A 40 -2.65 -3.93 18.37
CA THR A 40 -1.99 -5.20 18.68
C THR A 40 -1.12 -5.64 17.52
N GLU A 41 0.12 -5.92 17.83
CA GLU A 41 1.08 -6.51 16.91
C GLU A 41 1.08 -8.03 17.02
N VAL A 42 1.35 -8.68 15.91
CA VAL A 42 1.53 -10.14 15.83
C VAL A 42 2.91 -10.44 15.23
N GLU A 43 3.50 -11.54 15.65
CA GLU A 43 4.73 -12.04 15.06
C GLU A 43 4.41 -12.79 13.76
N ILE A 44 5.20 -12.55 12.72
CA ILE A 44 5.13 -13.29 11.47
C ILE A 44 6.02 -14.53 11.57
N GLY A 45 5.42 -15.70 11.49
CA GLY A 45 6.14 -16.96 11.39
C GLY A 45 6.59 -17.25 9.97
N THR A 46 5.97 -18.23 9.33
CA THR A 46 6.30 -18.64 7.96
C THR A 46 5.45 -17.87 6.93
N VAL A 47 6.10 -17.39 5.89
CA VAL A 47 5.44 -16.88 4.68
C VAL A 47 5.55 -17.93 3.58
N HIS A 48 4.41 -18.35 3.03
CA HIS A 48 4.35 -19.37 1.98
C HIS A 48 4.15 -18.73 0.60
N ASN A 49 4.67 -19.39 -0.42
CA ASN A 49 4.46 -19.09 -1.84
C ASN A 49 5.21 -17.88 -2.40
N ASP A 50 5.99 -17.14 -1.61
CA ASP A 50 6.90 -16.11 -2.13
C ASP A 50 8.12 -15.95 -1.21
N GLU A 51 9.30 -16.31 -1.74
CA GLU A 51 10.57 -16.27 -1.00
C GLU A 51 11.03 -14.84 -0.70
N ARG A 52 10.72 -13.89 -1.59
CA ARG A 52 11.06 -12.46 -1.41
C ARG A 52 10.31 -11.88 -0.22
N LEU A 53 9.01 -12.18 -0.17
CA LEU A 53 8.16 -11.75 0.93
C LEU A 53 8.54 -12.46 2.24
N SER A 54 8.91 -13.75 2.17
CA SER A 54 9.43 -14.49 3.32
C SER A 54 10.70 -13.84 3.89
N THR A 55 11.65 -13.48 3.02
CA THR A 55 12.88 -12.80 3.43
C THR A 55 12.60 -11.45 4.09
N LEU A 56 11.58 -10.73 3.60
CA LEU A 56 11.22 -9.39 4.08
C LEU A 56 10.46 -9.42 5.41
N LEU A 57 9.56 -10.39 5.62
CA LEU A 57 8.58 -10.36 6.72
C LEU A 57 8.79 -11.41 7.82
N SER A 58 9.50 -12.52 7.55
CA SER A 58 9.64 -13.59 8.56
C SER A 58 10.30 -13.08 9.84
N HIS A 59 9.73 -13.46 10.97
CA HIS A 59 10.15 -13.07 12.32
C HIS A 59 9.99 -11.58 12.65
N GLN A 60 9.30 -10.82 11.81
CA GLN A 60 8.93 -9.45 12.17
C GLN A 60 7.67 -9.41 13.02
N THR A 61 7.59 -8.41 13.87
CA THR A 61 6.40 -8.07 14.63
C THR A 61 5.69 -6.92 13.93
N VAL A 62 4.42 -7.12 13.55
CA VAL A 62 3.69 -6.21 12.68
C VAL A 62 2.26 -6.01 13.15
N ASN A 63 1.69 -4.85 12.84
CA ASN A 63 0.26 -4.62 12.95
C ASN A 63 -0.47 -5.31 11.78
N LEU A 64 -1.57 -6.02 12.07
CA LEU A 64 -2.33 -6.77 11.05
C LEU A 64 -3.00 -5.87 9.99
N ASP A 65 -3.44 -4.68 10.39
CA ASP A 65 -4.05 -3.74 9.46
C ASP A 65 -2.99 -3.16 8.50
N GLU A 66 -1.78 -2.84 9.01
CA GLU A 66 -0.65 -2.41 8.18
C GLU A 66 -0.20 -3.51 7.22
N LEU A 67 -0.07 -4.75 7.71
CA LEU A 67 0.26 -5.90 6.87
C LEU A 67 -0.77 -6.06 5.74
N ASN A 68 -2.05 -6.03 6.08
CA ASN A 68 -3.11 -6.18 5.09
C ASN A 68 -3.13 -5.02 4.08
N PHE A 69 -2.87 -3.81 4.53
CA PHE A 69 -2.75 -2.64 3.66
C PHE A 69 -1.57 -2.77 2.68
N LEU A 70 -0.39 -3.12 3.18
CA LEU A 70 0.79 -3.39 2.34
C LEU A 70 0.49 -4.49 1.32
N MET A 71 -0.13 -5.60 1.75
CA MET A 71 -0.45 -6.71 0.86
C MET A 71 -1.47 -6.34 -0.22
N LYS A 72 -2.44 -5.46 0.07
CA LYS A 72 -3.33 -4.87 -0.94
C LYS A 72 -2.55 -4.07 -1.98
N ARG A 73 -1.60 -3.23 -1.54
CA ARG A 73 -0.71 -2.49 -2.43
C ARG A 73 0.07 -3.43 -3.34
N LEU A 74 0.73 -4.44 -2.78
CA LEU A 74 1.53 -5.41 -3.55
C LEU A 74 0.67 -6.28 -4.49
N ASP A 75 -0.60 -6.56 -4.13
CA ASP A 75 -1.52 -7.32 -5.00
C ASP A 75 -1.94 -6.52 -6.25
N SER A 76 -1.91 -5.20 -6.18
CA SER A 76 -2.19 -4.33 -7.34
C SER A 76 -1.00 -4.15 -8.29
N PHE A 77 0.20 -4.51 -7.86
CA PHE A 77 1.41 -4.33 -8.67
C PHE A 77 1.52 -5.35 -9.79
N ASN A 78 1.98 -4.91 -10.94
CA ASN A 78 2.46 -5.79 -11.99
C ASN A 78 3.82 -6.43 -11.61
N GLN A 79 4.32 -7.35 -12.42
CA GLN A 79 5.57 -8.08 -12.11
C GLN A 79 6.80 -7.17 -12.02
N ASN A 80 6.87 -6.12 -12.84
CA ASN A 80 7.99 -5.17 -12.83
C ASN A 80 7.94 -4.27 -11.59
N GLU A 81 6.76 -3.79 -11.22
CA GLU A 81 6.56 -3.01 -9.99
C GLU A 81 6.90 -3.82 -8.74
N LEU A 82 6.49 -5.10 -8.68
CA LEU A 82 6.85 -6.01 -7.60
C LEU A 82 8.36 -6.22 -7.52
N ALA A 83 9.02 -6.49 -8.65
CA ALA A 83 10.46 -6.68 -8.68
C ALA A 83 11.19 -5.41 -8.22
N THR A 84 10.75 -4.24 -8.69
CA THR A 84 11.30 -2.94 -8.29
C THR A 84 11.08 -2.68 -6.80
N PHE A 85 9.87 -2.98 -6.27
CA PHE A 85 9.59 -2.84 -4.85
C PHE A 85 10.55 -3.66 -3.97
N PHE A 86 10.73 -4.95 -4.27
CA PHE A 86 11.62 -5.80 -3.47
C PHE A 86 13.10 -5.40 -3.61
N ALA A 87 13.50 -4.98 -4.80
CA ALA A 87 14.86 -4.49 -5.03
C ALA A 87 15.11 -3.18 -4.27
N ALA A 88 14.17 -2.24 -4.30
CA ALA A 88 14.25 -0.99 -3.57
C ALA A 88 14.19 -1.20 -2.05
N ALA A 89 13.32 -2.11 -1.55
CA ALA A 89 13.28 -2.45 -0.12
C ALA A 89 14.62 -3.00 0.39
N TYR A 90 15.25 -3.88 -0.41
CA TYR A 90 16.59 -4.39 -0.09
C TYR A 90 17.64 -3.27 -0.10
N ALA A 91 17.64 -2.42 -1.13
CA ALA A 91 18.61 -1.34 -1.30
C ALA A 91 18.51 -0.27 -0.20
N GLU A 92 17.30 0.13 0.16
CA GLU A 92 17.04 1.13 1.20
C GLU A 92 17.05 0.51 2.62
N LYS A 93 17.17 -0.81 2.74
CA LYS A 93 17.09 -1.55 4.01
C LYS A 93 15.80 -1.25 4.78
N ALA A 94 14.68 -1.24 4.05
CA ALA A 94 13.37 -1.01 4.64
C ALA A 94 12.96 -2.23 5.48
N GLU A 95 12.84 -2.05 6.79
CA GLU A 95 12.57 -3.12 7.76
C GLU A 95 11.23 -2.95 8.48
N THR A 96 10.70 -1.73 8.56
CA THR A 96 9.44 -1.45 9.25
C THR A 96 8.25 -1.40 8.31
N MET A 97 7.03 -1.69 8.82
CA MET A 97 5.80 -1.57 8.03
C MET A 97 5.61 -0.15 7.48
N THR A 98 5.94 0.87 8.27
CA THR A 98 5.88 2.27 7.82
C THR A 98 6.79 2.54 6.62
N GLU A 99 8.02 2.05 6.64
CA GLU A 99 8.95 2.19 5.51
C GLU A 99 8.46 1.43 4.29
N LEU A 100 7.99 0.18 4.47
CA LEU A 100 7.49 -0.66 3.38
C LEU A 100 6.22 -0.08 2.75
N ILE A 101 5.29 0.43 3.55
CA ILE A 101 4.09 1.10 3.04
C ILE A 101 4.49 2.35 2.26
N ASN A 102 5.34 3.23 2.81
CA ASN A 102 5.83 4.41 2.10
C ASN A 102 6.54 4.04 0.79
N LEU A 103 7.40 3.03 0.82
CA LEU A 103 8.09 2.55 -0.38
C LEU A 103 7.11 2.07 -1.46
N SER A 104 6.00 1.42 -1.06
CA SER A 104 4.97 0.97 -2.01
C SER A 104 4.29 2.10 -2.78
N PHE A 105 4.32 3.34 -2.27
CA PHE A 105 3.84 4.54 -2.97
C PHE A 105 4.94 5.24 -3.77
N ASN A 106 6.19 4.89 -3.53
CA ASN A 106 7.37 5.53 -4.12
C ASN A 106 8.15 4.60 -5.08
N THR A 107 7.58 3.47 -5.52
CA THR A 107 8.24 2.55 -6.47
C THR A 107 8.63 3.24 -7.77
N HIS A 108 7.86 4.24 -8.20
CA HIS A 108 8.15 5.07 -9.38
C HIS A 108 9.42 5.91 -9.25
N CYS A 109 9.97 6.08 -8.04
CA CYS A 109 11.25 6.76 -7.80
C CYS A 109 12.47 5.87 -8.08
N TYR A 110 12.24 4.59 -8.42
CA TYR A 110 13.28 3.60 -8.62
C TYR A 110 13.15 2.93 -9.98
N SER A 111 14.28 2.63 -10.59
CA SER A 111 14.37 1.85 -11.82
C SER A 111 15.24 0.62 -11.56
N LEU A 112 14.67 -0.57 -11.79
CA LEU A 112 15.38 -1.84 -11.67
C LEU A 112 15.89 -2.29 -13.02
N VAL A 113 17.19 -2.57 -13.11
CA VAL A 113 17.83 -3.19 -14.26
C VAL A 113 18.29 -4.59 -13.86
N ALA A 114 17.53 -5.60 -14.28
CA ALA A 114 17.84 -7.00 -14.03
C ALA A 114 18.73 -7.61 -15.13
N ASP A 115 18.65 -7.08 -16.37
CA ASP A 115 19.38 -7.53 -17.53
C ASP A 115 19.91 -6.33 -18.33
N PHE A 116 21.20 -6.32 -18.61
CA PHE A 116 21.89 -5.27 -19.37
C PHE A 116 22.16 -5.64 -20.84
N SER A 117 21.57 -6.74 -21.31
CA SER A 117 21.79 -7.21 -22.69
C SER A 117 21.20 -6.29 -23.76
N ASP A 118 20.13 -5.55 -23.43
CA ASP A 118 19.48 -4.57 -24.31
C ASP A 118 19.30 -3.22 -23.60
N LEU A 119 20.33 -2.37 -23.70
CA LEU A 119 20.33 -1.04 -23.09
C LEU A 119 19.28 -0.10 -23.67
N ASN A 120 18.84 -0.31 -24.90
CA ASN A 120 17.75 0.49 -25.49
C ASN A 120 16.41 0.13 -24.82
N ALA A 121 16.11 -1.15 -24.62
CA ALA A 121 14.92 -1.58 -23.89
C ALA A 121 14.96 -1.12 -22.43
N VAL A 122 16.11 -1.22 -21.75
CA VAL A 122 16.33 -0.74 -20.40
C VAL A 122 16.04 0.76 -20.29
N GLY A 123 16.63 1.58 -21.14
CA GLY A 123 16.43 3.03 -21.11
C GLY A 123 14.99 3.44 -21.41
N LYS A 124 14.30 2.74 -22.33
CA LYS A 124 12.86 2.93 -22.56
C LYS A 124 12.02 2.60 -21.33
N GLN A 125 12.34 1.52 -20.62
CA GLN A 125 11.67 1.15 -19.40
C GLN A 125 11.90 2.17 -18.27
N MET A 126 13.13 2.68 -18.11
CA MET A 126 13.46 3.75 -17.16
C MET A 126 12.65 5.03 -17.45
N TYR A 127 12.56 5.40 -18.72
CA TYR A 127 11.76 6.54 -19.14
C TYR A 127 10.28 6.41 -18.76
N LEU A 128 9.67 5.25 -19.01
CA LEU A 128 8.29 4.96 -18.61
C LEU A 128 8.08 5.01 -17.10
N THR A 129 9.08 4.61 -16.32
CA THR A 129 9.00 4.62 -14.85
C THR A 129 9.05 6.05 -14.30
N GLU A 130 9.86 6.92 -14.92
CA GLU A 130 10.05 8.30 -14.47
C GLU A 130 8.92 9.25 -14.90
N GLN A 131 8.31 9.01 -16.07
CA GLN A 131 7.31 9.90 -16.64
C GLN A 131 5.89 9.52 -16.25
N ILE A 132 5.07 10.51 -15.87
CA ILE A 132 3.64 10.35 -15.64
C ILE A 132 2.90 10.57 -16.97
N GLY A 133 2.64 9.47 -17.69
CA GLY A 133 1.98 9.52 -19.00
C GLY A 133 2.93 9.84 -20.14
N VAL A 134 3.05 8.90 -21.06
CA VAL A 134 3.92 9.00 -22.24
C VAL A 134 3.07 8.77 -23.48
N SER A 135 3.22 9.68 -24.49
CA SER A 135 2.57 9.46 -25.77
C SER A 135 3.25 8.31 -26.53
N THR A 136 2.50 7.63 -27.40
CA THR A 136 3.06 6.55 -28.24
C THR A 136 4.17 7.08 -29.16
N GLU A 137 3.99 8.29 -29.71
CA GLU A 137 4.98 8.92 -30.58
C GLU A 137 6.30 9.21 -29.86
N ASP A 138 6.24 9.76 -28.65
CA ASP A 138 7.44 10.04 -27.84
C ASP A 138 8.18 8.75 -27.47
N PHE A 139 7.42 7.71 -27.10
CA PHE A 139 8.00 6.43 -26.75
C PHE A 139 8.66 5.70 -27.93
N GLU A 140 8.02 5.73 -29.12
CA GLU A 140 8.58 5.09 -30.33
C GLU A 140 9.83 5.81 -30.84
N SER A 141 9.86 7.16 -30.74
CA SER A 141 10.99 7.98 -31.16
C SER A 141 12.16 8.01 -30.17
N LEU A 142 11.96 7.50 -28.95
CA LEU A 142 12.95 7.56 -27.89
C LEU A 142 14.16 6.64 -28.20
N ASP A 143 15.34 7.23 -28.22
CA ASP A 143 16.64 6.52 -28.15
C ASP A 143 16.87 6.08 -26.69
N GLY A 144 16.45 4.84 -26.37
CA GLY A 144 16.50 4.32 -25.01
C GLY A 144 17.93 4.15 -24.52
N GLN A 145 18.87 3.76 -25.38
CA GLN A 145 20.27 3.62 -24.97
C GLN A 145 20.85 4.98 -24.53
N LYS A 146 20.61 6.03 -25.31
CA LYS A 146 21.07 7.37 -24.95
C LYS A 146 20.40 7.88 -23.68
N TYR A 147 19.11 7.55 -23.48
CA TYR A 147 18.42 7.88 -22.25
C TYR A 147 19.04 7.15 -21.04
N PHE A 148 19.31 5.84 -21.16
CA PHE A 148 20.01 5.05 -20.13
C PHE A 148 21.36 5.67 -19.76
N GLU A 149 22.20 5.98 -20.75
CA GLU A 149 23.51 6.59 -20.54
C GLU A 149 23.42 7.92 -19.78
N LYS A 150 22.42 8.77 -20.14
CA LYS A 150 22.12 10.01 -19.42
C LYS A 150 21.74 9.76 -17.97
N MET A 151 20.79 8.84 -17.74
CA MET A 151 20.29 8.52 -16.39
C MET A 151 21.40 8.01 -15.48
N ILE A 152 22.32 7.15 -16.00
CA ILE A 152 23.47 6.67 -15.25
C ILE A 152 24.45 7.82 -14.93
N ALA A 153 24.68 8.74 -15.86
CA ALA A 153 25.55 9.87 -15.63
C ALA A 153 25.00 10.86 -14.57
N GLU A 154 23.69 11.03 -14.55
CA GLU A 154 23.01 11.90 -13.58
C GLU A 154 22.82 11.23 -12.20
N ASN A 155 22.77 9.89 -12.14
CA ASN A 155 22.58 9.09 -10.92
C ASN A 155 23.76 8.11 -10.72
N PRO A 156 24.92 8.57 -10.27
CA PRO A 156 26.15 7.76 -10.26
C PRO A 156 26.21 6.70 -9.14
N ASN A 157 25.19 6.58 -8.28
CA ASN A 157 25.17 5.66 -7.14
C ASN A 157 24.18 4.50 -7.35
N PRO A 158 24.49 3.52 -8.21
CA PRO A 158 23.65 2.34 -8.36
C PRO A 158 23.74 1.46 -7.10
N MET A 159 22.61 0.87 -6.72
CA MET A 159 22.52 -0.07 -5.59
C MET A 159 22.42 -1.48 -6.13
N ILE A 160 23.37 -2.34 -5.80
CA ILE A 160 23.39 -3.74 -6.22
C ILE A 160 22.52 -4.55 -5.25
N THR A 161 21.56 -5.28 -5.80
CA THR A 161 20.62 -6.11 -5.03
C THR A 161 20.58 -7.53 -5.59
N PRO A 162 20.01 -8.51 -4.87
CA PRO A 162 19.79 -9.85 -5.41
C PRO A 162 18.87 -9.89 -6.65
N TYR A 163 18.13 -8.81 -6.89
CA TYR A 163 17.15 -8.69 -7.98
C TYR A 163 17.70 -7.98 -9.23
N GLY A 164 18.87 -7.38 -9.12
CA GLY A 164 19.51 -6.57 -10.15
C GLY A 164 20.05 -5.26 -9.58
N VAL A 165 20.33 -4.32 -10.47
CA VAL A 165 20.86 -3.00 -10.11
C VAL A 165 19.71 -2.00 -10.04
N VAL A 166 19.58 -1.31 -8.92
CA VAL A 166 18.56 -0.29 -8.68
C VAL A 166 19.18 1.10 -8.82
N TYR A 167 18.49 1.96 -9.54
CA TYR A 167 18.83 3.37 -9.70
C TYR A 167 17.67 4.22 -9.13
N ARG A 168 18.00 5.23 -8.34
CA ARG A 168 17.04 6.30 -8.01
C ARG A 168 16.96 7.25 -9.18
N ASN A 169 15.73 7.65 -9.54
CA ASN A 169 15.51 8.69 -10.53
C ASN A 169 15.35 10.08 -9.86
N SER A 170 14.95 11.11 -10.61
CA SER A 170 14.81 12.48 -10.12
C SER A 170 13.51 12.73 -9.34
N ASN A 171 12.59 11.77 -9.28
CA ASN A 171 11.33 11.92 -8.55
C ASN A 171 11.58 12.03 -7.05
N GLU A 172 10.82 12.90 -6.40
CA GLU A 172 10.88 13.10 -4.96
C GLU A 172 10.21 11.93 -4.22
N ILE A 173 10.88 11.41 -3.20
CA ILE A 173 10.28 10.43 -2.29
C ILE A 173 9.38 11.16 -1.31
N VAL A 174 8.10 10.80 -1.29
CA VAL A 174 7.09 11.40 -0.45
C VAL A 174 6.72 10.46 0.70
N GLN A 175 6.75 10.95 1.93
CA GLN A 175 6.19 10.22 3.06
C GLN A 175 4.67 10.36 3.05
N THR A 176 3.95 9.31 2.63
CA THR A 176 2.49 9.27 2.52
C THR A 176 1.83 8.62 3.74
N TYR A 177 2.55 7.74 4.45
CA TYR A 177 2.09 7.05 5.64
C TYR A 177 2.92 7.48 6.86
N ASP A 178 2.26 7.89 7.91
CA ASP A 178 2.86 8.42 9.15
C ASP A 178 3.05 7.36 10.26
N GLY A 179 2.71 6.09 9.97
CA GLY A 179 2.69 5.00 10.95
C GLY A 179 1.37 4.87 11.71
N ARG A 180 0.32 5.59 11.31
CA ARG A 180 -0.98 5.56 12.00
C ARG A 180 -2.18 5.64 11.06
N ASN A 181 -2.31 6.72 10.28
CA ASN A 181 -3.44 6.96 9.41
C ASN A 181 -3.09 6.54 7.97
N PHE A 182 -3.86 5.61 7.42
CA PHE A 182 -3.58 5.09 6.09
C PHE A 182 -3.82 6.15 5.02
N PRO A 183 -2.90 6.27 4.02
CA PRO A 183 -3.11 7.14 2.88
C PRO A 183 -4.26 6.64 2.01
N TYR A 184 -4.81 7.53 1.18
CA TYR A 184 -5.82 7.14 0.20
C TYR A 184 -5.32 6.02 -0.71
N TYR A 185 -6.06 4.91 -0.71
CA TYR A 185 -5.81 3.79 -1.60
C TYR A 185 -7.04 2.91 -1.73
N GLN A 186 -7.69 2.98 -2.88
CA GLN A 186 -8.86 2.15 -3.18
C GLN A 186 -8.40 0.83 -3.83
N TYR A 187 -8.43 -0.25 -3.07
CA TYR A 187 -8.08 -1.59 -3.57
C TYR A 187 -9.24 -2.27 -4.29
N GLU A 188 -10.45 -2.16 -3.75
CA GLU A 188 -11.68 -2.65 -4.34
C GLU A 188 -12.54 -1.46 -4.77
N ASN A 189 -13.30 -1.60 -5.88
CA ASN A 189 -14.23 -0.56 -6.29
C ASN A 189 -15.39 -0.48 -5.28
N THR A 190 -15.53 0.65 -4.63
CA THR A 190 -16.56 0.93 -3.63
C THR A 190 -17.48 2.05 -4.09
N PRO A 191 -18.78 1.99 -3.75
CA PRO A 191 -19.73 3.00 -4.21
C PRO A 191 -19.48 4.40 -3.65
N ILE A 192 -18.94 4.50 -2.45
CA ILE A 192 -18.66 5.78 -1.78
C ILE A 192 -17.37 5.69 -0.99
N THR A 193 -16.53 6.69 -1.11
CA THR A 193 -15.37 6.92 -0.25
C THR A 193 -15.63 8.13 0.63
N LEU A 194 -15.49 7.96 1.94
CA LEU A 194 -15.59 9.03 2.92
C LEU A 194 -14.20 9.43 3.41
N LEU A 195 -13.95 10.72 3.55
CA LEU A 195 -12.85 11.27 4.31
C LEU A 195 -13.35 11.65 5.70
N LEU A 196 -12.82 11.02 6.72
CA LEU A 196 -13.05 11.33 8.12
C LEU A 196 -11.92 12.21 8.64
N SER A 197 -12.23 13.16 9.50
CA SER A 197 -11.23 14.01 10.15
C SER A 197 -11.55 14.28 11.62
N ALA A 198 -10.52 14.20 12.47
CA ALA A 198 -10.56 14.56 13.88
C ALA A 198 -9.14 14.92 14.36
N GLN A 199 -9.01 15.90 15.25
CA GLN A 199 -7.75 16.25 15.93
C GLN A 199 -6.53 16.41 14.98
N ASN A 200 -6.73 17.03 13.80
CA ASN A 200 -5.72 17.22 12.74
C ASN A 200 -5.25 15.90 12.08
N ARG A 201 -6.06 14.87 12.11
CA ARG A 201 -5.85 13.59 11.45
C ARG A 201 -6.95 13.31 10.46
N CYS A 202 -6.64 12.54 9.44
CA CYS A 202 -7.60 12.12 8.43
C CYS A 202 -7.50 10.60 8.21
N GLU A 203 -8.64 9.98 7.92
CA GLU A 203 -8.76 8.55 7.62
C GLU A 203 -9.79 8.35 6.51
N TYR A 204 -9.55 7.42 5.58
CA TYR A 204 -10.49 7.10 4.51
C TYR A 204 -11.32 5.87 4.87
N LEU A 205 -12.63 5.94 4.63
CA LEU A 205 -13.53 4.79 4.72
C LEU A 205 -14.17 4.49 3.36
N TYR A 206 -14.18 3.23 2.99
CA TYR A 206 -14.67 2.71 1.72
C TYR A 206 -15.98 1.94 1.95
N LEU A 207 -17.12 2.61 1.76
CA LEU A 207 -18.46 2.04 2.04
C LEU A 207 -18.86 0.97 1.01
N PRO A 208 -19.59 -0.08 1.42
CA PRO A 208 -20.10 -0.35 2.78
C PRO A 208 -19.02 -0.94 3.70
N ILE A 209 -19.06 -0.56 4.98
CA ILE A 209 -18.12 -1.04 6.01
C ILE A 209 -18.83 -1.79 7.13
N LYS A 210 -18.07 -2.53 7.93
CA LYS A 210 -18.54 -3.11 9.17
C LYS A 210 -18.24 -2.21 10.36
N GLN A 211 -18.93 -2.44 11.47
CA GLN A 211 -18.70 -1.71 12.72
C GLN A 211 -17.23 -1.82 13.19
N SER A 212 -16.58 -2.98 12.97
CA SER A 212 -15.17 -3.18 13.30
C SER A 212 -14.24 -2.22 12.55
N GLU A 213 -14.49 -2.00 11.25
CA GLU A 213 -13.69 -1.08 10.44
C GLU A 213 -13.88 0.37 10.89
N LEU A 214 -15.12 0.75 11.19
CA LEU A 214 -15.42 2.07 11.77
C LEU A 214 -14.70 2.27 13.11
N ASN A 215 -14.77 1.29 14.02
CA ASN A 215 -14.11 1.37 15.31
C ASN A 215 -12.58 1.53 15.18
N LYS A 216 -11.96 0.82 14.24
CA LYS A 216 -10.53 0.95 13.93
C LYS A 216 -10.19 2.36 13.42
N ALA A 217 -11.01 2.91 12.52
CA ALA A 217 -10.82 4.26 12.01
C ALA A 217 -10.96 5.31 13.12
N LEU A 218 -11.96 5.19 14.00
CA LEU A 218 -12.13 6.04 15.17
C LEU A 218 -10.90 6.03 16.06
N GLU A 219 -10.37 4.84 16.33
CA GLU A 219 -9.19 4.68 17.17
C GLU A 219 -7.94 5.31 16.56
N ARG A 220 -7.71 5.15 15.25
CA ARG A 220 -6.59 5.80 14.55
C ARG A 220 -6.72 7.32 14.55
N LEU A 221 -7.95 7.84 14.42
CA LEU A 221 -8.24 9.26 14.52
C LEU A 221 -8.10 9.79 15.97
N GLY A 222 -8.15 8.91 16.97
CA GLY A 222 -8.15 9.28 18.39
C GLY A 222 -9.50 9.82 18.86
N ALA A 223 -10.60 9.40 18.22
CA ALA A 223 -11.97 9.78 18.56
C ALA A 223 -12.67 8.63 19.31
N GLU A 224 -13.50 8.96 20.29
CA GLU A 224 -14.29 7.98 21.05
C GLU A 224 -15.63 7.68 20.37
N SER A 225 -16.12 8.60 19.54
CA SER A 225 -17.42 8.48 18.90
C SER A 225 -17.51 9.25 17.57
N LEU A 226 -18.53 8.94 16.77
CA LEU A 226 -18.85 9.64 15.52
C LEU A 226 -19.16 11.14 15.72
N VAL A 227 -19.59 11.54 16.90
CA VAL A 227 -19.93 12.96 17.21
C VAL A 227 -18.67 13.83 17.20
N GLU A 228 -17.51 13.25 17.44
CA GLU A 228 -16.22 13.95 17.47
C GLU A 228 -15.56 14.08 16.11
N ILE A 229 -16.17 13.48 15.08
CA ILE A 229 -15.61 13.41 13.75
C ILE A 229 -16.35 14.34 12.80
N HIS A 230 -15.60 15.06 12.00
CA HIS A 230 -16.09 15.63 10.75
C HIS A 230 -15.85 14.65 9.61
N TRP A 231 -16.85 14.45 8.73
CA TRP A 231 -16.72 13.59 7.57
C TRP A 231 -17.34 14.24 6.33
N GLN A 232 -16.80 13.88 5.18
CA GLN A 232 -17.28 14.30 3.88
C GLN A 232 -17.18 13.18 2.85
N VAL A 233 -18.00 13.24 1.81
CA VAL A 233 -17.87 12.37 0.64
C VAL A 233 -16.70 12.88 -0.19
N GLU A 234 -15.66 12.05 -0.34
CA GLU A 234 -14.47 12.37 -1.12
C GLU A 234 -14.67 11.94 -2.58
N GLU A 235 -15.19 10.73 -2.78
CA GLU A 235 -15.43 10.15 -4.09
C GLU A 235 -16.66 9.25 -4.07
N HIS A 236 -17.39 9.18 -5.19
CA HIS A 236 -18.50 8.24 -5.36
C HIS A 236 -18.65 7.80 -6.82
N ASN A 237 -19.18 6.58 -7.01
CA ASN A 237 -19.58 6.04 -8.32
C ASN A 237 -21.10 5.76 -8.41
N ILE A 238 -21.89 6.38 -7.54
CA ILE A 238 -23.35 6.37 -7.54
C ILE A 238 -23.89 7.62 -8.26
N PRO A 239 -25.16 7.59 -8.73
CA PRO A 239 -25.77 8.78 -9.34
C PRO A 239 -25.74 10.02 -8.44
N ASP A 240 -25.44 11.20 -9.01
CA ASP A 240 -25.24 12.46 -8.28
C ASP A 240 -26.41 12.81 -7.35
N ASN A 241 -27.66 12.54 -7.76
CA ASN A 241 -28.84 12.79 -6.94
C ASN A 241 -28.86 11.92 -5.65
N LEU A 242 -28.26 10.72 -5.68
CA LEU A 242 -28.09 9.88 -4.51
C LEU A 242 -26.92 10.37 -3.65
N ALA A 243 -25.80 10.77 -4.26
CA ALA A 243 -24.69 11.38 -3.56
C ALA A 243 -25.09 12.65 -2.82
N ASP A 244 -25.90 13.52 -3.45
CA ASP A 244 -26.48 14.70 -2.83
C ASP A 244 -27.38 14.39 -1.62
N MET A 245 -28.13 13.28 -1.67
CA MET A 245 -28.93 12.82 -0.52
C MET A 245 -28.05 12.39 0.63
N VAL A 246 -26.95 11.69 0.33
CA VAL A 246 -25.95 11.29 1.31
C VAL A 246 -25.36 12.51 2.00
N VAL A 247 -24.93 13.51 1.23
CA VAL A 247 -24.35 14.76 1.75
C VAL A 247 -25.36 15.54 2.59
N LYS A 248 -26.64 15.59 2.19
CA LYS A 248 -27.70 16.29 2.93
C LYS A 248 -28.09 15.61 4.23
N ASN A 249 -27.95 14.29 4.32
CA ASN A 249 -28.25 13.49 5.50
C ASN A 249 -27.02 13.19 6.35
N GLN A 250 -26.05 14.09 6.39
CA GLN A 250 -24.75 13.95 7.08
C GLN A 250 -24.83 13.54 8.57
N SER A 251 -26.01 13.58 9.18
CA SER A 251 -26.19 13.20 10.59
C SER A 251 -26.22 11.67 10.84
N ASP A 252 -26.30 10.85 9.78
CA ASP A 252 -26.49 9.41 9.95
C ASP A 252 -25.58 8.59 9.02
N MET A 253 -24.31 8.48 9.40
CA MET A 253 -23.34 7.61 8.70
C MET A 253 -23.79 6.13 8.70
N TYR A 254 -24.57 5.70 9.68
CA TYR A 254 -25.11 4.34 9.73
C TYR A 254 -26.14 4.10 8.63
N ALA A 255 -26.93 5.12 8.29
CA ALA A 255 -27.91 5.03 7.19
C ALA A 255 -27.21 4.90 5.81
N LEU A 256 -26.00 5.42 5.67
CA LEU A 256 -25.22 5.30 4.43
C LEU A 256 -24.62 3.90 4.23
N ASN A 257 -24.55 3.12 5.28
CA ASN A 257 -23.95 1.80 5.28
C ASN A 257 -24.98 0.67 5.04
N GLN A 258 -26.25 1.00 4.87
CA GLN A 258 -27.35 0.08 4.54
C GLN A 258 -27.69 0.10 3.06
#